data_9fa6d5510d8394e005f47e9fa3bf6775
#
_entry.id   9fa6d5510d8394e005f47e9fa3bf6775
#
_cell.length_a   1.000
_cell.length_b   1.000
_cell.length_c   1.000
_cell.angle_alpha   90.00
_cell.angle_beta   90.00
_cell.angle_gamma   90.00
#
_symmetry.space_group_name_H-M   'P 1'
#
loop_
_entity.id
_entity.type
_entity.pdbx_description
1 polymer ?
#
loop_
_entity_poly.entity_id
_entity_poly.type
_entity_poly.pdbx_seq_one_letter_code
_entity_poly.pdbx_strand_id
1 'polypeptide(L)'
;MLFRSDHGEMLGDHLMFQKAKPFQGSIHVPLFISGSERYIGKRGTVRTDLAELRDVMPTLLELAGAPIPETVDGTSLLHPLDREYLHGEHTLGEDSMHFILTKEDKYIWYSQTGRELYFYLRDDPHETKNVLDENPERVAELRALLIDALKNREEQYTDGHTLFVGKTPLTVLQNTEVL
;
A
#
# COMPACT_ATOMS: atom_id res chain seq x y z
N MET A 1 -4.41 17.06 -16.54
CA MET A 1 -5.30 15.89 -16.37
C MET A 1 -4.55 14.86 -15.54
N LEU A 2 -5.13 14.40 -14.47
CA LEU A 2 -4.67 13.25 -13.70
C LEU A 2 -5.68 12.13 -13.90
N PHE A 3 -5.23 10.95 -14.31
CA PHE A 3 -6.06 9.77 -14.50
C PHE A 3 -5.56 8.67 -13.57
N ARG A 4 -6.50 8.03 -12.89
CA ARG A 4 -6.23 6.92 -11.97
C ARG A 4 -7.48 6.04 -11.83
N SER A 5 -7.32 4.83 -11.29
CA SER A 5 -8.40 4.05 -10.71
C SER A 5 -8.32 4.11 -9.18
N ASP A 6 -9.42 3.89 -8.48
CA ASP A 6 -9.47 3.77 -7.01
C ASP A 6 -9.06 2.37 -6.53
N HIS A 7 -9.31 1.35 -7.35
CA HIS A 7 -8.88 -0.03 -7.14
C HIS A 7 -8.78 -0.76 -8.49
N GLY A 8 -8.13 -1.90 -8.49
CA GLY A 8 -8.11 -2.83 -9.59
C GLY A 8 -9.24 -3.86 -9.53
N GLU A 9 -9.06 -4.98 -10.22
CA GLU A 9 -9.98 -6.10 -10.26
C GLU A 9 -9.20 -7.40 -10.46
N MET A 10 -9.52 -8.45 -9.70
CA MET A 10 -8.80 -9.72 -9.75
C MET A 10 -9.05 -10.52 -11.03
N LEU A 11 -10.24 -10.41 -11.63
CA LEU A 11 -10.62 -11.02 -12.92
C LEU A 11 -10.29 -12.51 -13.07
N GLY A 12 -10.20 -13.25 -11.97
CA GLY A 12 -9.84 -14.66 -11.94
C GLY A 12 -8.42 -14.94 -11.45
N ASP A 13 -7.57 -13.93 -11.30
CA ASP A 13 -6.25 -14.10 -10.68
C ASP A 13 -6.39 -14.70 -9.29
N HIS A 14 -5.52 -15.64 -8.93
CA HIS A 14 -5.60 -16.41 -7.68
C HIS A 14 -6.96 -17.10 -7.44
N LEU A 15 -7.73 -17.39 -8.52
CA LEU A 15 -9.11 -17.90 -8.48
C LEU A 15 -10.08 -16.95 -7.74
N MET A 16 -9.76 -15.64 -7.75
CA MET A 16 -10.53 -14.60 -7.07
C MET A 16 -11.15 -13.63 -8.07
N PHE A 17 -12.25 -13.01 -7.67
CA PHE A 17 -12.93 -11.93 -8.38
C PHE A 17 -13.08 -10.73 -7.44
N GLN A 18 -13.39 -9.58 -8.03
CA GLN A 18 -13.54 -8.31 -7.33
C GLN A 18 -12.20 -7.77 -6.79
N LYS A 19 -12.29 -6.92 -5.79
CA LYS A 19 -11.21 -6.17 -5.15
C LYS A 19 -11.05 -6.59 -3.69
N ALA A 20 -10.38 -5.76 -2.90
CA ALA A 20 -10.16 -5.96 -1.47
C ALA A 20 -9.22 -7.15 -1.15
N LYS A 21 -8.27 -7.35 -2.02
CA LYS A 21 -7.22 -8.35 -1.87
C LYS A 21 -5.84 -7.66 -1.96
N PRO A 22 -4.80 -8.23 -1.34
CA PRO A 22 -3.46 -7.61 -1.33
C PRO A 22 -2.66 -7.83 -2.63
N PHE A 23 -3.25 -8.50 -3.62
CA PHE A 23 -2.58 -8.90 -4.85
C PHE A 23 -2.59 -7.80 -5.91
N GLN A 24 -1.63 -7.85 -6.84
CA GLN A 24 -1.43 -6.85 -7.88
C GLN A 24 -2.69 -6.56 -8.70
N GLY A 25 -3.48 -7.58 -9.04
CA GLY A 25 -4.75 -7.38 -9.75
C GLY A 25 -5.69 -6.40 -9.05
N SER A 26 -5.72 -6.43 -7.71
CA SER A 26 -6.57 -5.56 -6.90
C SER A 26 -5.95 -4.19 -6.59
N ILE A 27 -4.63 -4.09 -6.38
CA ILE A 27 -3.98 -2.89 -5.83
C ILE A 27 -3.15 -2.11 -6.83
N HIS A 28 -2.64 -2.75 -7.91
CA HIS A 28 -1.81 -2.09 -8.91
C HIS A 28 -2.67 -1.45 -10.00
N VAL A 29 -2.96 -0.17 -9.82
CA VAL A 29 -3.88 0.59 -10.68
C VAL A 29 -3.13 1.53 -11.63
N PRO A 30 -3.69 1.86 -12.80
CA PRO A 30 -3.12 2.87 -13.67
C PRO A 30 -3.11 4.23 -12.97
N LEU A 31 -1.99 4.93 -13.08
CA LEU A 31 -1.82 6.29 -12.59
C LEU A 31 -0.96 7.08 -13.59
N PHE A 32 -1.55 8.09 -14.22
CA PHE A 32 -0.76 8.98 -15.08
C PHE A 32 -1.24 10.42 -15.03
N ILE A 33 -0.30 11.34 -15.27
CA ILE A 33 -0.54 12.77 -15.31
C ILE A 33 -0.20 13.28 -16.71
N SER A 34 -1.11 14.04 -17.31
CA SER A 34 -0.92 14.70 -18.59
C SER A 34 -1.18 16.21 -18.45
N GLY A 35 -0.26 17.00 -18.99
CA GLY A 35 -0.36 18.47 -18.88
C GLY A 35 0.76 19.18 -19.63
N SER A 36 0.93 20.46 -19.31
CA SER A 36 2.06 21.25 -19.79
C SER A 36 3.36 20.79 -19.11
N GLU A 37 4.44 20.70 -19.87
CA GLU A 37 5.78 20.33 -19.35
C GLU A 37 6.27 21.27 -18.24
N ARG A 38 5.75 22.48 -18.20
CA ARG A 38 6.01 23.44 -17.10
C ARG A 38 5.64 22.86 -15.72
N TYR A 39 4.58 22.03 -15.65
CA TYR A 39 4.06 21.50 -14.40
C TYR A 39 4.44 20.03 -14.16
N ILE A 40 4.53 19.24 -15.23
CA ILE A 40 4.71 17.78 -15.12
C ILE A 40 6.10 17.31 -15.55
N GLY A 41 6.99 18.21 -15.99
CA GLY A 41 8.27 17.86 -16.56
C GLY A 41 8.14 17.27 -17.96
N LYS A 42 9.13 16.48 -18.39
CA LYS A 42 9.21 15.90 -19.73
C LYS A 42 8.07 14.90 -19.97
N ARG A 43 7.37 15.09 -21.08
CA ARG A 43 6.32 14.16 -21.52
C ARG A 43 6.89 12.79 -21.91
N GLY A 44 6.08 11.76 -21.77
CA GLY A 44 6.47 10.39 -22.09
C GLY A 44 7.45 9.76 -21.09
N THR A 45 7.64 10.38 -19.95
CA THR A 45 8.43 9.81 -18.84
C THR A 45 7.61 8.75 -18.12
N VAL A 46 8.21 7.58 -17.88
CA VAL A 46 7.70 6.57 -16.95
C VAL A 46 8.52 6.63 -15.67
N ARG A 47 7.85 6.73 -14.55
CA ARG A 47 8.47 6.74 -13.23
C ARG A 47 8.20 5.41 -12.53
N THR A 48 9.18 4.95 -11.77
CA THR A 48 9.12 3.69 -11.00
C THR A 48 9.08 3.95 -9.49
N ASP A 49 8.72 5.17 -9.10
CA ASP A 49 8.53 5.50 -7.69
C ASP A 49 7.33 4.75 -7.12
N LEU A 50 7.40 4.43 -5.84
CA LEU A 50 6.25 3.89 -5.12
C LEU A 50 5.22 5.00 -4.89
N ALA A 51 4.18 5.02 -5.71
CA ALA A 51 3.09 5.99 -5.65
C ALA A 51 1.81 5.33 -5.12
N GLU A 52 0.99 6.11 -4.44
CA GLU A 52 -0.28 5.63 -3.87
C GLU A 52 -1.39 6.66 -4.00
N LEU A 53 -2.64 6.28 -3.74
CA LEU A 53 -3.78 7.19 -3.93
C LEU A 53 -3.77 8.39 -2.97
N ARG A 54 -3.09 8.30 -1.82
CA ARG A 54 -2.90 9.44 -0.91
C ARG A 54 -2.12 10.59 -1.56
N ASP A 55 -1.31 10.30 -2.58
CA ASP A 55 -0.49 11.28 -3.31
C ASP A 55 -1.31 12.14 -4.28
N VAL A 56 -2.52 11.73 -4.61
CA VAL A 56 -3.39 12.42 -5.58
C VAL A 56 -3.81 13.80 -5.07
N MET A 57 -4.27 13.89 -3.82
CA MET A 57 -4.78 15.14 -3.27
C MET A 57 -3.68 16.22 -3.17
N PRO A 58 -2.51 15.99 -2.56
CA PRO A 58 -1.45 17.00 -2.53
C PRO A 58 -0.96 17.38 -3.92
N THR A 59 -0.96 16.45 -4.89
CA THR A 59 -0.64 16.76 -6.30
C THR A 59 -1.63 17.76 -6.91
N LEU A 60 -2.93 17.57 -6.65
CA LEU A 60 -3.96 18.48 -7.16
C LEU A 60 -3.89 19.86 -6.48
N LEU A 61 -3.64 19.92 -5.18
CA LEU A 61 -3.45 21.17 -4.45
C LEU A 61 -2.25 21.96 -4.98
N GLU A 62 -1.12 21.30 -5.19
CA GLU A 62 0.07 21.95 -5.74
C GLU A 62 -0.17 22.47 -7.16
N LEU A 63 -0.81 21.67 -8.04
CA LEU A 63 -1.18 22.12 -9.39
C LEU A 63 -2.12 23.31 -9.39
N ALA A 64 -2.96 23.43 -8.39
CA ALA A 64 -3.88 24.56 -8.21
C ALA A 64 -3.21 25.77 -7.55
N GLY A 65 -1.95 25.67 -7.11
CA GLY A 65 -1.27 26.71 -6.34
C GLY A 65 -1.85 26.91 -4.94
N ALA A 66 -2.56 25.90 -4.42
CA ALA A 66 -3.11 25.90 -3.06
C ALA A 66 -2.09 25.31 -2.06
N PRO A 67 -2.09 25.77 -0.81
CA PRO A 67 -1.23 25.20 0.22
C PRO A 67 -1.64 23.73 0.51
N ILE A 68 -0.65 22.88 0.71
CA ILE A 68 -0.86 21.49 1.18
C ILE A 68 -0.89 21.53 2.71
N PRO A 69 -1.99 21.13 3.38
CA PRO A 69 -2.05 21.09 4.84
C PRO A 69 -1.03 20.09 5.42
N GLU A 70 -0.49 20.41 6.60
CA GLU A 70 0.46 19.54 7.32
C GLU A 70 -0.14 18.18 7.74
N THR A 71 -1.47 18.09 7.78
CA THR A 71 -2.21 16.86 8.10
C THR A 71 -2.35 15.90 6.93
N VAL A 72 -1.76 16.23 5.76
CA VAL A 72 -1.81 15.38 4.56
C VAL A 72 -0.68 14.38 4.59
N ASP A 73 -0.99 13.09 4.60
CA ASP A 73 0.00 12.01 4.62
C ASP A 73 0.64 11.70 3.26
N GLY A 74 -0.02 12.11 2.16
CA GLY A 74 0.47 11.88 0.81
C GLY A 74 1.54 12.90 0.39
N THR A 75 2.28 12.58 -0.66
CA THR A 75 3.32 13.43 -1.27
C THR A 75 2.96 13.76 -2.71
N SER A 76 3.16 15.00 -3.12
CA SER A 76 2.86 15.41 -4.50
C SER A 76 3.68 14.62 -5.53
N LEU A 77 3.00 14.07 -6.52
CA LEU A 77 3.57 13.32 -7.65
C LEU A 77 4.36 14.22 -8.63
N LEU A 78 4.36 15.53 -8.44
CA LEU A 78 5.15 16.45 -9.25
C LEU A 78 6.65 16.39 -8.93
N HIS A 79 6.99 15.77 -7.80
CA HIS A 79 8.36 15.57 -7.32
C HIS A 79 8.73 14.08 -7.28
N PRO A 80 10.03 13.73 -7.27
CA PRO A 80 10.46 12.36 -6.96
C PRO A 80 9.95 11.93 -5.58
N LEU A 81 9.50 10.68 -5.46
CA LEU A 81 9.09 10.09 -4.19
C LEU A 81 10.23 9.26 -3.62
N ASP A 82 10.67 9.63 -2.42
CA ASP A 82 11.76 8.96 -1.69
C ASP A 82 11.17 8.08 -0.57
N ARG A 83 10.39 7.09 -0.97
CA ARG A 83 9.87 6.09 -0.04
C ARG A 83 10.36 4.70 -0.40
N GLU A 84 10.77 3.96 0.62
CA GLU A 84 11.31 2.61 0.45
C GLU A 84 10.21 1.56 0.34
N TYR A 85 9.07 1.80 0.97
CA TYR A 85 7.92 0.89 0.95
C TYR A 85 6.58 1.62 1.02
N LEU A 86 5.52 0.89 0.69
CA LEU A 86 4.13 1.23 0.99
C LEU A 86 3.57 0.24 2.00
N HIS A 87 2.80 0.74 2.97
CA HIS A 87 1.96 -0.08 3.83
C HIS A 87 0.53 0.00 3.35
N GLY A 88 -0.10 -1.15 3.12
CA GLY A 88 -1.52 -1.25 2.82
C GLY A 88 -2.24 -2.20 3.76
N GLU A 89 -3.53 -1.98 3.92
CA GLU A 89 -4.38 -2.79 4.79
C GLU A 89 -5.80 -2.93 4.26
N HIS A 90 -6.47 -3.98 4.67
CA HIS A 90 -7.90 -4.14 4.47
C HIS A 90 -8.51 -5.01 5.55
N THR A 91 -9.65 -4.56 6.09
CA THR A 91 -10.43 -5.31 7.08
C THR A 91 -11.53 -6.11 6.38
N LEU A 92 -11.45 -7.44 6.45
CA LEU A 92 -12.38 -8.37 5.81
C LEU A 92 -12.54 -9.67 6.63
N GLY A 93 -13.08 -9.58 7.84
CA GLY A 93 -13.22 -10.76 8.71
C GLY A 93 -11.90 -11.53 8.87
N GLU A 94 -11.90 -12.83 8.63
CA GLU A 94 -10.71 -13.68 8.71
C GLU A 94 -9.63 -13.33 7.66
N ASP A 95 -10.01 -12.72 6.55
CA ASP A 95 -9.11 -12.25 5.50
C ASP A 95 -8.55 -10.84 5.76
N SER A 96 -8.77 -10.27 6.96
CA SER A 96 -8.15 -8.99 7.35
C SER A 96 -6.64 -9.08 7.24
N MET A 97 -6.03 -8.15 6.54
CA MET A 97 -4.60 -8.24 6.20
C MET A 97 -3.93 -6.88 6.20
N HIS A 98 -2.62 -6.93 6.39
CA HIS A 98 -1.68 -5.84 6.17
C HIS A 98 -0.59 -6.32 5.21
N PHE A 99 -0.01 -5.40 4.45
CA PHE A 99 1.12 -5.75 3.59
C PHE A 99 2.15 -4.62 3.54
N ILE A 100 3.39 -5.01 3.32
CA ILE A 100 4.49 -4.14 2.93
C ILE A 100 4.82 -4.42 1.47
N LEU A 101 4.82 -3.37 0.67
CA LEU A 101 5.17 -3.41 -0.75
C LEU A 101 6.40 -2.53 -0.98
N THR A 102 7.45 -3.12 -1.55
CA THR A 102 8.62 -2.39 -2.05
C THR A 102 8.62 -2.36 -3.59
N LYS A 103 9.66 -1.85 -4.20
CA LYS A 103 9.83 -1.89 -5.67
C LYS A 103 10.07 -3.30 -6.21
N GLU A 104 10.55 -4.22 -5.37
CA GLU A 104 10.98 -5.55 -5.78
C GLU A 104 10.13 -6.67 -5.22
N ASP A 105 9.50 -6.47 -4.08
CA ASP A 105 8.85 -7.54 -3.34
C ASP A 105 7.64 -7.09 -2.53
N LYS A 106 6.87 -8.07 -2.07
CA LYS A 106 5.71 -7.87 -1.22
C LYS A 106 5.63 -8.93 -0.13
N TYR A 107 5.44 -8.47 1.10
CA TYR A 107 5.12 -9.30 2.26
C TYR A 107 3.70 -9.02 2.71
N ILE A 108 2.91 -10.05 2.95
CA ILE A 108 1.51 -9.97 3.39
C ILE A 108 1.36 -10.75 4.69
N TRP A 109 0.70 -10.13 5.66
CA TRP A 109 0.32 -10.75 6.92
C TRP A 109 -1.19 -10.67 7.13
N TYR A 110 -1.82 -11.83 7.38
CA TYR A 110 -3.24 -11.93 7.71
C TYR A 110 -3.43 -11.85 9.21
N SER A 111 -3.98 -10.74 9.69
CA SER A 111 -4.01 -10.39 11.11
C SER A 111 -4.88 -11.30 11.99
N GLN A 112 -5.85 -12.00 11.39
CA GLN A 112 -6.74 -12.91 12.13
C GLN A 112 -6.21 -14.35 12.21
N THR A 113 -5.44 -14.78 11.23
CA THR A 113 -4.97 -16.18 11.12
C THR A 113 -3.48 -16.33 11.36
N GLY A 114 -2.72 -15.24 11.27
CA GLY A 114 -1.25 -15.27 11.32
C GLY A 114 -0.61 -15.81 10.05
N ARG A 115 -1.39 -16.09 9.00
CA ARG A 115 -0.85 -16.54 7.71
C ARG A 115 0.02 -15.44 7.10
N GLU A 116 1.16 -15.84 6.56
CA GLU A 116 2.09 -14.96 5.87
C GLU A 116 2.31 -15.41 4.44
N LEU A 117 2.50 -14.45 3.54
CA LEU A 117 2.89 -14.69 2.16
C LEU A 117 4.02 -13.74 1.80
N TYR A 118 4.93 -14.21 0.94
CA TYR A 118 5.98 -13.36 0.38
C TYR A 118 6.16 -13.64 -1.11
N PHE A 119 6.22 -12.57 -1.90
CA PHE A 119 6.36 -12.60 -3.35
C PHE A 119 7.52 -11.70 -3.80
N TYR A 120 8.38 -12.21 -4.67
CA TYR A 120 9.42 -11.45 -5.31
C TYR A 120 8.91 -10.92 -6.65
N LEU A 121 8.35 -9.72 -6.66
CA LEU A 121 7.59 -9.14 -7.78
C LEU A 121 8.44 -8.90 -9.03
N ARG A 122 9.74 -8.77 -8.89
CA ARG A 122 10.65 -8.58 -10.00
C ARG A 122 10.65 -9.78 -10.95
N ASP A 123 10.60 -11.00 -10.41
CA ASP A 123 10.64 -12.24 -11.19
C ASP A 123 9.23 -12.87 -11.33
N ASP A 124 8.33 -12.57 -10.40
CA ASP A 124 6.95 -13.04 -10.37
C ASP A 124 5.96 -11.88 -10.16
N PRO A 125 5.76 -11.01 -11.18
CA PRO A 125 4.86 -9.86 -11.08
C PRO A 125 3.39 -10.25 -10.92
N HIS A 126 3.03 -11.51 -11.14
CA HIS A 126 1.67 -12.05 -10.97
C HIS A 126 1.46 -12.76 -9.63
N GLU A 127 2.49 -12.81 -8.78
CA GLU A 127 2.41 -13.37 -7.41
C GLU A 127 1.95 -14.83 -7.39
N THR A 128 2.40 -15.61 -8.37
CA THR A 128 1.95 -17.00 -8.57
C THR A 128 2.62 -17.98 -7.61
N LYS A 129 3.79 -17.63 -7.06
CA LYS A 129 4.57 -18.49 -6.18
C LYS A 129 4.90 -17.78 -4.86
N ASN A 130 4.30 -18.26 -3.76
CA ASN A 130 4.73 -17.86 -2.42
C ASN A 130 6.12 -18.47 -2.12
N VAL A 131 7.10 -17.60 -1.90
CA VAL A 131 8.50 -17.96 -1.64
C VAL A 131 8.94 -17.59 -0.21
N LEU A 132 8.00 -17.58 0.73
CA LEU A 132 8.20 -17.21 2.13
C LEU A 132 9.35 -18.00 2.78
N ASP A 133 9.31 -19.33 2.62
CA ASP A 133 10.28 -20.25 3.24
C ASP A 133 11.66 -20.23 2.56
N GLU A 134 11.72 -19.72 1.33
CA GLU A 134 12.96 -19.63 0.55
C GLU A 134 13.78 -18.36 0.90
N ASN A 135 13.16 -17.36 1.59
CA ASN A 135 13.74 -16.04 1.83
C ASN A 135 13.58 -15.56 3.29
N PRO A 136 13.98 -16.35 4.31
CA PRO A 136 13.67 -16.04 5.70
C PRO A 136 14.26 -14.71 6.20
N GLU A 137 15.45 -14.33 5.73
CA GLU A 137 16.09 -13.07 6.13
C GLU A 137 15.31 -11.87 5.59
N ARG A 138 14.97 -11.88 4.29
CA ARG A 138 14.20 -10.81 3.68
C ARG A 138 12.80 -10.68 4.25
N VAL A 139 12.14 -11.78 4.52
CA VAL A 139 10.84 -11.83 5.21
C VAL A 139 10.92 -11.20 6.59
N ALA A 140 12.01 -11.47 7.36
CA ALA A 140 12.21 -10.85 8.67
C ALA A 140 12.37 -9.33 8.58
N GLU A 141 13.09 -8.82 7.58
CA GLU A 141 13.22 -7.37 7.33
C GLU A 141 11.85 -6.72 7.05
N LEU A 142 11.07 -7.28 6.12
CA LEU A 142 9.75 -6.73 5.76
C LEU A 142 8.73 -6.85 6.91
N ARG A 143 8.81 -7.93 7.71
CA ARG A 143 8.02 -8.07 8.94
C ARG A 143 8.39 -7.00 9.95
N ALA A 144 9.66 -6.65 10.09
CA ALA A 144 10.11 -5.57 10.98
C ALA A 144 9.55 -4.21 10.53
N LEU A 145 9.53 -3.93 9.22
CA LEU A 145 8.88 -2.72 8.67
C LEU A 145 7.37 -2.70 8.98
N LEU A 146 6.69 -3.84 8.86
CA LEU A 146 5.27 -3.93 9.22
C LEU A 146 5.05 -3.71 10.71
N ILE A 147 5.87 -4.29 11.56
CA ILE A 147 5.82 -4.08 13.02
C ILE A 147 5.98 -2.58 13.34
N ASP A 148 6.94 -1.90 12.70
CA ASP A 148 7.14 -0.46 12.90
C ASP A 148 5.93 0.36 12.43
N ALA A 149 5.34 0.03 11.28
CA ALA A 149 4.14 0.67 10.77
C ALA A 149 2.91 0.50 11.68
N LEU A 150 2.84 -0.59 12.43
CA LEU A 150 1.69 -0.95 13.28
C LEU A 150 1.86 -0.61 14.76
N LYS A 151 3.04 -0.19 15.21
CA LYS A 151 3.37 -0.06 16.65
C LYS A 151 2.49 0.90 17.44
N ASN A 152 1.91 1.91 16.77
CA ASN A 152 1.07 2.93 17.43
C ASN A 152 -0.43 2.76 17.11
N ARG A 153 -0.82 1.61 16.57
CA ARG A 153 -2.23 1.35 16.22
C ARG A 153 -3.04 1.03 17.47
N GLU A 154 -4.26 1.57 17.53
CA GLU A 154 -5.19 1.35 18.68
C GLU A 154 -5.57 -0.12 18.83
N GLU A 155 -5.56 -0.90 17.75
CA GLU A 155 -5.82 -2.34 17.75
C GLU A 155 -4.76 -3.16 18.48
N GLN A 156 -3.59 -2.56 18.76
CA GLN A 156 -2.48 -3.22 19.44
C GLN A 156 -2.01 -4.49 18.71
N TYR A 157 -1.81 -4.38 17.39
CA TYR A 157 -1.31 -5.49 16.57
C TYR A 157 0.10 -5.93 16.91
N THR A 158 0.85 -5.13 17.67
CA THR A 158 2.24 -5.43 18.03
C THR A 158 2.64 -4.78 19.36
N ASP A 159 3.64 -5.36 20.00
CA ASP A 159 4.39 -4.78 21.13
C ASP A 159 5.69 -4.08 20.68
N GLY A 160 5.90 -3.94 19.38
CA GLY A 160 7.13 -3.43 18.78
C GLY A 160 8.16 -4.50 18.40
N HIS A 161 7.88 -5.77 18.72
CA HIS A 161 8.77 -6.91 18.43
C HIS A 161 8.04 -8.07 17.76
N THR A 162 6.76 -8.27 18.08
CA THR A 162 5.96 -9.41 17.64
C THR A 162 4.62 -8.94 17.07
N LEU A 163 4.12 -9.60 16.02
CA LEU A 163 2.76 -9.41 15.51
C LEU A 163 1.77 -10.29 16.29
N PHE A 164 0.69 -9.68 16.78
CA PHE A 164 -0.35 -10.37 17.55
C PHE A 164 -1.54 -10.73 16.68
N VAL A 165 -1.82 -12.02 16.60
CA VAL A 165 -2.93 -12.58 15.82
C VAL A 165 -4.26 -12.44 16.56
N GLY A 166 -5.37 -12.29 15.82
CA GLY A 166 -6.73 -12.28 16.37
C GLY A 166 -7.14 -10.98 17.04
N LYS A 167 -6.41 -9.89 16.82
CA LYS A 167 -6.85 -8.56 17.28
C LYS A 167 -8.03 -8.07 16.45
N THR A 168 -9.04 -7.52 17.10
CA THR A 168 -10.22 -6.97 16.43
C THR A 168 -9.84 -5.72 15.65
N PRO A 169 -9.99 -5.71 14.31
CA PRO A 169 -9.76 -4.51 13.54
C PRO A 169 -10.76 -3.41 13.90
N LEU A 170 -10.30 -2.19 14.06
CA LEU A 170 -11.17 -1.05 14.28
C LEU A 170 -11.69 -0.54 12.94
N THR A 171 -13.00 -0.54 12.79
CA THR A 171 -13.68 -0.08 11.57
C THR A 171 -14.22 1.35 11.68
N VAL A 172 -14.13 1.93 12.88
CA VAL A 172 -14.53 3.31 13.21
C VAL A 172 -13.45 3.97 14.04
N LEU A 173 -13.21 5.24 13.80
CA LEU A 173 -12.35 6.04 14.67
C LEU A 173 -13.01 6.19 16.04
N GLN A 174 -12.39 5.68 17.10
CA GLN A 174 -12.96 5.69 18.46
C GLN A 174 -13.04 7.09 19.07
N ASN A 175 -12.19 8.02 18.60
CA ASN A 175 -12.08 9.37 19.17
C ASN A 175 -12.80 10.44 18.31
N THR A 176 -13.65 10.07 17.38
CA THR A 176 -14.52 11.02 16.70
C THR A 176 -15.75 11.26 17.55
N GLU A 177 -15.80 12.41 18.23
CA GLU A 177 -17.09 12.93 18.71
C GLU A 177 -17.99 13.07 17.47
N VAL A 178 -19.08 12.32 17.48
CA VAL A 178 -20.13 12.47 16.45
C VAL A 178 -20.75 13.84 16.70
N LEU A 179 -20.40 14.83 15.87
CA LEU A 179 -21.01 16.16 15.84
C LEU A 179 -22.48 16.05 15.40
#